data_a5edb09bcd4a7cf277f95532ad47fcb4
#
_entry.id   a5edb09bcd4a7cf277f95532ad47fcb4
#
_cell.length_a   1.000
_cell.length_b   1.000
_cell.length_c   1.000
_cell.angle_alpha   90.00
_cell.angle_beta   90.00
_cell.angle_gamma   90.00
#
_symmetry.space_group_name_H-M   'P 1'
#
loop_
_entity.id
_entity.type
_entity.pdbx_description
1 polymer ?
#
loop_
_entity_poly.entity_id
_entity_poly.type
_entity_poly.pdbx_seq_one_letter_code
_entity_poly.pdbx_strand_id
1 'polypeptide(L)'
;PLGNTSCGPGPMKKYELQATPVAFSFIMMPLERSYTQSELTKKARVQMPACMPVMVERDNNGYLQMSTGTPDATIFYSLNGNEYREYTAPFEFIDGGKIQTYAVSGKLGKSLVTTMELPIFVDHSAWKVVSSSSDSQGEEAQNAIDGDPSTYWHTRWHEPIPEFPHSIV
;
A
#
# COMPACT_ATOMS: atom_id res chain seq x y z
N PRO A 1 8.92 13.23 17.20
CA PRO A 1 8.88 14.01 15.98
C PRO A 1 8.54 13.11 14.82
N LEU A 2 7.47 13.47 14.12
CA LEU A 2 7.04 12.86 12.88
C LEU A 2 7.86 13.49 11.74
N GLY A 3 9.06 13.05 11.54
CA GLY A 3 9.91 13.62 10.50
C GLY A 3 10.93 12.60 10.04
N ASN A 4 11.09 12.52 8.76
CA ASN A 4 12.25 11.92 8.16
C ASN A 4 13.47 12.83 8.35
N THR A 5 14.62 12.32 8.11
CA THR A 5 15.96 12.82 8.43
C THR A 5 16.40 14.16 7.82
N SER A 6 15.51 14.98 7.27
CA SER A 6 15.95 16.15 6.48
C SER A 6 16.66 17.27 7.27
N CYS A 7 16.56 17.28 8.60
CA CYS A 7 17.23 18.28 9.45
C CYS A 7 17.71 17.72 10.79
N GLY A 8 18.10 16.45 10.86
CA GLY A 8 18.62 15.84 12.09
C GLY A 8 18.59 14.31 12.07
N PRO A 9 19.02 13.66 13.13
CA PRO A 9 18.98 12.20 13.22
C PRO A 9 17.54 11.70 13.10
N GLY A 10 17.33 10.69 12.26
CA GLY A 10 16.05 10.03 12.09
C GLY A 10 15.53 9.39 13.39
N PRO A 11 14.28 8.98 13.43
CA PRO A 11 13.73 8.22 14.54
C PRO A 11 14.51 6.91 14.70
N MET A 12 14.58 6.40 15.92
CA MET A 12 15.13 5.06 16.13
C MET A 12 14.30 4.03 15.35
N LYS A 13 14.95 3.05 14.71
CA LYS A 13 14.31 2.02 13.86
C LYS A 13 13.03 1.42 14.46
N LYS A 14 12.99 1.20 15.77
CA LYS A 14 11.79 0.67 16.45
C LYS A 14 10.56 1.60 16.43
N TYR A 15 10.73 2.86 16.05
CA TYR A 15 9.66 3.87 15.96
C TYR A 15 9.45 4.37 14.53
N GLU A 16 10.16 3.81 13.57
CA GLU A 16 9.93 4.09 12.16
C GLU A 16 8.59 3.50 11.71
N LEU A 17 7.77 4.35 11.11
CA LEU A 17 6.57 3.88 10.42
C LEU A 17 7.01 3.35 9.06
N GLN A 18 6.93 2.06 8.89
CA GLN A 18 7.20 1.42 7.61
C GLN A 18 6.02 1.67 6.65
N ALA A 19 6.32 1.89 5.37
CA ALA A 19 5.32 1.97 4.32
C ALA A 19 4.79 0.55 4.01
N THR A 20 4.04 0.00 4.95
CA THR A 20 3.35 -1.27 4.76
C THR A 20 1.90 -1.01 4.37
N PRO A 21 1.29 -1.84 3.53
CA PRO A 21 -0.14 -1.77 3.27
C PRO A 21 -0.93 -1.80 4.57
N VAL A 22 -1.82 -0.85 4.73
CA VAL A 22 -2.68 -0.76 5.90
C VAL A 22 -4.13 -0.78 5.45
N ALA A 23 -4.88 -1.79 5.89
CA ALA A 23 -6.32 -1.79 5.77
C ALA A 23 -6.93 -1.29 7.08
N PHE A 24 -7.77 -0.27 7.02
CA PHE A 24 -8.58 0.17 8.13
C PHE A 24 -10.02 0.41 7.69
N SER A 25 -10.95 0.28 8.60
CA SER A 25 -12.34 0.62 8.36
C SER A 25 -12.84 1.58 9.43
N PHE A 26 -13.73 2.44 9.03
CA PHE A 26 -14.44 3.32 9.95
C PHE A 26 -15.92 3.38 9.56
N ILE A 27 -16.76 3.66 10.53
CA ILE A 27 -18.19 3.82 10.32
C ILE A 27 -18.56 5.26 10.59
N MET A 28 -19.19 5.91 9.61
CA MET A 28 -19.85 7.21 9.78
C MET A 28 -21.34 6.98 9.94
N MET A 29 -21.91 7.51 11.00
CA MET A 29 -23.32 7.36 11.31
C MET A 29 -23.92 8.74 11.63
N PRO A 30 -25.04 9.10 11.01
CA PRO A 30 -25.75 10.29 11.41
C PRO A 30 -26.22 10.17 12.86
N LEU A 31 -25.95 11.19 13.65
CA LEU A 31 -26.34 11.23 15.06
C LEU A 31 -27.53 12.15 15.23
N GLU A 32 -28.57 11.65 15.89
CA GLU A 32 -29.60 12.49 16.44
C GLU A 32 -29.09 13.16 17.72
N ARG A 33 -29.50 14.41 17.96
CA ARG A 33 -29.05 15.18 19.13
C ARG A 33 -29.46 14.57 20.48
N SER A 34 -30.36 13.59 20.47
CA SER A 34 -30.88 12.91 21.65
C SER A 34 -30.02 11.75 22.18
N TYR A 35 -29.01 11.29 21.41
CA TYR A 35 -28.22 10.15 21.86
C TYR A 35 -27.26 10.50 23.00
N THR A 36 -27.30 9.69 24.04
CA THR A 36 -26.32 9.73 25.13
C THR A 36 -24.99 9.09 24.71
N GLN A 37 -23.89 9.44 25.39
CA GLN A 37 -22.58 8.84 25.15
C GLN A 37 -22.61 7.31 25.25
N SER A 38 -23.40 6.75 26.17
CA SER A 38 -23.53 5.30 26.34
C SER A 38 -24.20 4.63 25.12
N GLU A 39 -25.25 5.25 24.58
CA GLU A 39 -25.94 4.75 23.38
C GLU A 39 -25.05 4.83 22.14
N LEU A 40 -24.28 5.91 22.00
CA LEU A 40 -23.30 6.06 20.93
C LEU A 40 -22.24 4.96 20.99
N THR A 41 -21.71 4.66 22.17
CA THR A 41 -20.74 3.60 22.36
C THR A 41 -21.30 2.23 22.01
N LYS A 42 -22.55 1.95 22.38
CA LYS A 42 -23.22 0.69 22.03
C LYS A 42 -23.44 0.57 20.51
N LYS A 43 -23.93 1.63 19.87
CA LYS A 43 -24.15 1.64 18.40
C LYS A 43 -22.81 1.46 17.64
N ALA A 44 -21.72 2.11 18.06
CA ALA A 44 -20.41 1.95 17.47
C ALA A 44 -19.89 0.50 17.55
N ARG A 45 -20.11 -0.18 18.68
CA ARG A 45 -19.68 -1.59 18.88
C ARG A 45 -20.50 -2.58 18.05
N VAL A 46 -21.78 -2.35 17.85
CA VAL A 46 -22.68 -3.27 17.12
C VAL A 46 -22.41 -3.23 15.60
N GLN A 47 -21.86 -2.14 15.10
CA GLN A 47 -21.64 -1.93 13.67
C GLN A 47 -20.21 -2.16 13.20
N MET A 48 -19.30 -2.60 14.08
CA MET A 48 -17.95 -2.97 13.63
C MET A 48 -18.02 -4.17 12.68
N PRO A 49 -17.33 -4.13 11.55
CA PRO A 49 -17.29 -5.26 10.64
C PRO A 49 -16.78 -6.49 11.38
N ALA A 50 -17.48 -7.59 11.22
CA ALA A 50 -17.19 -8.82 11.94
C ALA A 50 -15.83 -9.40 11.53
N CYS A 51 -15.45 -9.25 10.27
CA CYS A 51 -14.20 -9.72 9.68
C CYS A 51 -13.41 -8.54 9.10
N MET A 52 -12.08 -8.57 9.21
CA MET A 52 -11.24 -7.51 8.66
C MET A 52 -11.23 -7.54 7.13
N PRO A 53 -11.19 -6.37 6.47
CA PRO A 53 -11.04 -6.28 5.03
C PRO A 53 -9.78 -6.98 4.53
N VAL A 54 -9.78 -7.33 3.25
CA VAL A 54 -8.64 -7.93 2.57
C VAL A 54 -7.67 -6.83 2.14
N MET A 55 -6.41 -7.03 2.42
CA MET A 55 -5.30 -6.28 1.83
C MET A 55 -4.88 -6.96 0.54
N VAL A 56 -4.60 -6.17 -0.48
CA VAL A 56 -4.17 -6.63 -1.80
C VAL A 56 -2.87 -5.90 -2.14
N GLU A 57 -1.86 -6.66 -2.50
CA GLU A 57 -0.56 -6.16 -2.92
C GLU A 57 -0.19 -6.79 -4.25
N ARG A 58 0.51 -6.04 -5.11
CA ARG A 58 1.16 -6.58 -6.29
C ARG A 58 2.66 -6.39 -6.14
N ASP A 59 3.39 -7.50 -6.20
CA ASP A 59 4.85 -7.48 -6.07
C ASP A 59 5.55 -6.96 -7.34
N ASN A 60 6.88 -6.85 -7.28
CA ASN A 60 7.73 -6.39 -8.38
C ASN A 60 7.82 -7.37 -9.57
N ASN A 61 7.19 -8.52 -9.48
CA ASN A 61 7.09 -9.51 -10.56
C ASN A 61 5.68 -9.59 -11.16
N GLY A 62 4.77 -8.72 -10.71
CA GLY A 62 3.38 -8.68 -11.19
C GLY A 62 2.44 -9.67 -10.52
N TYR A 63 2.85 -10.35 -9.42
CA TYR A 63 1.99 -11.27 -8.69
C TYR A 63 1.15 -10.56 -7.65
N LEU A 64 -0.15 -10.87 -7.62
CA LEU A 64 -1.06 -10.42 -6.57
C LEU A 64 -0.97 -11.33 -5.35
N GLN A 65 -0.78 -10.70 -4.19
CA GLN A 65 -0.90 -11.32 -2.88
C GLN A 65 -2.09 -10.71 -2.14
N MET A 66 -2.84 -11.56 -1.44
CA MET A 66 -4.00 -11.14 -0.66
C MET A 66 -3.88 -11.67 0.75
N SER A 67 -4.17 -10.81 1.73
CA SER A 67 -4.14 -11.17 3.14
C SER A 67 -5.26 -10.49 3.93
N THR A 68 -5.57 -11.00 5.09
CA THR A 68 -6.49 -10.36 6.05
C THR A 68 -5.98 -10.55 7.46
N GLY A 69 -6.20 -9.56 8.31
CA GLY A 69 -5.87 -9.66 9.74
C GLY A 69 -6.81 -10.58 10.54
N THR A 70 -7.87 -11.14 9.92
CA THR A 70 -8.77 -12.08 10.60
C THR A 70 -8.24 -13.49 10.46
N PRO A 71 -7.84 -14.16 11.57
CA PRO A 71 -7.40 -15.56 11.54
C PRO A 71 -8.49 -16.47 10.97
N ASP A 72 -8.07 -17.50 10.24
CA ASP A 72 -8.94 -18.57 9.68
C ASP A 72 -10.05 -18.06 8.76
N ALA A 73 -9.89 -16.86 8.17
CA ALA A 73 -10.82 -16.36 7.20
C ALA A 73 -10.46 -16.80 5.79
N THR A 74 -11.45 -17.23 5.03
CA THR A 74 -11.33 -17.50 3.59
C THR A 74 -11.46 -16.20 2.82
N ILE A 75 -10.53 -15.94 1.91
CA ILE A 75 -10.52 -14.76 1.05
C ILE A 75 -11.15 -15.08 -0.29
N PHE A 76 -11.98 -14.19 -0.78
CA PHE A 76 -12.60 -14.24 -2.10
C PHE A 76 -12.26 -13.00 -2.91
N TYR A 77 -12.06 -13.16 -4.22
CA TYR A 77 -11.76 -12.08 -5.13
C TYR A 77 -12.52 -12.18 -6.45
N SER A 78 -12.73 -11.03 -7.07
CA SER A 78 -13.29 -10.88 -8.43
C SER A 78 -12.41 -9.93 -9.21
N LEU A 79 -12.12 -10.27 -10.45
CA LEU A 79 -11.38 -9.45 -11.40
C LEU A 79 -12.34 -8.91 -12.46
N ASN A 80 -12.30 -7.60 -12.70
CA ASN A 80 -13.05 -6.91 -13.75
C ASN A 80 -14.57 -7.20 -13.75
N GLY A 81 -15.14 -7.46 -12.54
CA GLY A 81 -16.56 -7.74 -12.38
C GLY A 81 -17.00 -9.17 -12.67
N ASN A 82 -16.05 -10.08 -12.89
CA ASN A 82 -16.33 -11.50 -13.01
C ASN A 82 -16.83 -12.13 -11.70
N GLU A 83 -17.21 -13.40 -11.74
CA GLU A 83 -17.60 -14.14 -10.54
C GLU A 83 -16.49 -14.19 -9.50
N TYR A 84 -16.88 -14.17 -8.22
CA TYR A 84 -15.94 -14.31 -7.10
C TYR A 84 -15.37 -15.72 -7.05
N ARG A 85 -14.07 -15.81 -6.83
CA ARG A 85 -13.31 -17.04 -6.65
C ARG A 85 -12.58 -17.02 -5.31
N GLU A 86 -12.31 -18.18 -4.75
CA GLU A 86 -11.49 -18.32 -3.55
C GLU A 86 -10.03 -18.04 -3.88
N TYR A 87 -9.37 -17.26 -3.04
CA TYR A 87 -7.94 -17.02 -3.12
C TYR A 87 -7.18 -18.08 -2.32
N THR A 88 -6.35 -18.83 -3.01
CA THR A 88 -5.57 -19.94 -2.41
C THR A 88 -4.06 -19.70 -2.46
N ALA A 89 -3.59 -18.92 -3.43
CA ALA A 89 -2.17 -18.62 -3.64
C ALA A 89 -1.99 -17.34 -4.47
N PRO A 90 -0.81 -16.70 -4.39
CA PRO A 90 -0.46 -15.60 -5.29
C PRO A 90 -0.58 -16.02 -6.76
N PHE A 91 -1.05 -15.10 -7.59
CA PHE A 91 -1.19 -15.32 -9.04
C PHE A 91 -0.78 -14.08 -9.83
N GLU A 92 -0.36 -14.27 -11.06
CA GLU A 92 0.04 -13.21 -11.96
C GLU A 92 -1.15 -12.33 -12.38
N PHE A 93 -0.97 -11.00 -12.31
CA PHE A 93 -1.95 -10.00 -12.73
C PHE A 93 -1.25 -8.81 -13.37
N ILE A 94 -0.87 -8.97 -14.64
CA ILE A 94 -0.06 -8.00 -15.40
C ILE A 94 -0.91 -7.01 -16.20
N ASP A 95 -2.08 -7.43 -16.70
CA ASP A 95 -2.92 -6.60 -17.56
C ASP A 95 -3.58 -5.42 -16.83
N GLY A 96 -3.52 -5.40 -15.50
CA GLY A 96 -4.22 -4.41 -14.68
C GLY A 96 -5.73 -4.61 -14.68
N GLY A 97 -6.45 -3.67 -14.06
CA GLY A 97 -7.90 -3.67 -13.99
C GLY A 97 -8.45 -3.59 -12.57
N LYS A 98 -9.76 -3.80 -12.45
CA LYS A 98 -10.49 -3.67 -11.19
C LYS A 98 -10.47 -4.98 -10.41
N ILE A 99 -10.09 -4.89 -9.14
CA ILE A 99 -10.11 -6.00 -8.19
C ILE A 99 -11.11 -5.68 -7.10
N GLN A 100 -11.95 -6.65 -6.77
CA GLN A 100 -12.85 -6.60 -5.61
C GLN A 100 -12.60 -7.82 -4.74
N THR A 101 -12.46 -7.62 -3.44
CA THR A 101 -12.14 -8.69 -2.50
C THR A 101 -12.97 -8.59 -1.24
N TYR A 102 -13.22 -9.72 -0.61
CA TYR A 102 -13.75 -9.80 0.75
C TYR A 102 -13.24 -11.07 1.43
N ALA A 103 -13.28 -11.07 2.76
CA ALA A 103 -12.98 -12.25 3.56
C ALA A 103 -14.22 -12.76 4.29
N VAL A 104 -14.28 -14.05 4.58
CA VAL A 104 -15.34 -14.70 5.34
C VAL A 104 -14.74 -15.53 6.46
N SER A 105 -15.14 -15.24 7.68
CA SER A 105 -14.81 -16.05 8.86
C SER A 105 -16.06 -16.75 9.40
N GLY A 106 -15.97 -18.02 9.71
CA GLY A 106 -17.08 -18.77 10.29
C GLY A 106 -17.59 -18.20 11.62
N LYS A 107 -16.72 -17.52 12.37
CA LYS A 107 -17.05 -16.91 13.67
C LYS A 107 -17.48 -15.44 13.55
N LEU A 108 -16.88 -14.70 12.63
CA LEU A 108 -17.00 -13.25 12.54
C LEU A 108 -17.82 -12.78 11.33
N GLY A 109 -18.24 -13.69 10.44
CA GLY A 109 -19.00 -13.36 9.23
C GLY A 109 -18.15 -12.77 8.11
N LYS A 110 -18.79 -11.99 7.24
CA LYS A 110 -18.20 -11.42 6.02
C LYS A 110 -17.61 -10.04 6.29
N SER A 111 -16.43 -9.75 5.73
CA SER A 111 -15.82 -8.42 5.75
C SER A 111 -16.53 -7.43 4.81
N LEU A 112 -16.18 -6.15 4.91
CA LEU A 112 -16.45 -5.20 3.85
C LEU A 112 -15.72 -5.61 2.57
N VAL A 113 -16.29 -5.21 1.43
CA VAL A 113 -15.66 -5.41 0.11
C VAL A 113 -14.59 -4.33 -0.08
N THR A 114 -13.37 -4.76 -0.29
CA THR A 114 -12.29 -3.88 -0.76
C THR A 114 -12.35 -3.81 -2.29
N THR A 115 -12.26 -2.61 -2.84
CA THR A 115 -12.17 -2.39 -4.29
C THR A 115 -10.92 -1.60 -4.59
N MET A 116 -10.16 -2.08 -5.54
CA MET A 116 -8.91 -1.45 -6.01
C MET A 116 -8.85 -1.50 -7.53
N GLU A 117 -8.25 -0.52 -8.14
CA GLU A 117 -7.91 -0.52 -9.56
C GLU A 117 -6.39 -0.47 -9.69
N LEU A 118 -5.83 -1.45 -10.39
CA LEU A 118 -4.39 -1.54 -10.63
C LEU A 118 -4.08 -1.21 -12.09
N PRO A 119 -3.04 -0.41 -12.35
CA PRO A 119 -2.58 -0.18 -13.72
C PRO A 119 -1.96 -1.44 -14.32
N ILE A 120 -1.75 -1.44 -15.64
CA ILE A 120 -0.92 -2.44 -16.32
C ILE A 120 0.43 -2.51 -15.60
N PHE A 121 0.89 -3.73 -15.36
CA PHE A 121 2.22 -3.96 -14.79
C PHE A 121 3.30 -3.64 -15.82
N VAL A 122 4.29 -2.87 -15.42
CA VAL A 122 5.47 -2.58 -16.24
C VAL A 122 6.65 -3.27 -15.59
N ASP A 123 7.24 -4.23 -16.29
CA ASP A 123 8.47 -4.88 -15.84
C ASP A 123 9.66 -3.93 -16.02
N HIS A 124 10.24 -3.56 -14.90
CA HIS A 124 11.42 -2.67 -14.86
C HIS A 124 12.75 -3.43 -14.71
N SER A 125 12.72 -4.76 -14.68
CA SER A 125 13.89 -5.59 -14.39
C SER A 125 15.05 -5.40 -15.39
N ALA A 126 14.72 -5.04 -16.64
CA ALA A 126 15.68 -4.77 -17.70
C ALA A 126 16.07 -3.29 -17.83
N TRP A 127 15.51 -2.40 -17.03
CA TRP A 127 15.79 -0.98 -17.12
C TRP A 127 17.21 -0.69 -16.62
N LYS A 128 17.85 0.25 -17.29
CA LYS A 128 19.18 0.74 -16.94
C LYS A 128 19.24 2.23 -17.10
N VAL A 129 19.84 2.90 -16.15
CA VAL A 129 20.18 4.31 -16.31
C VAL A 129 21.27 4.43 -17.34
N VAL A 130 21.04 5.18 -18.40
CA VAL A 130 22.01 5.48 -19.46
C VAL A 130 22.84 6.69 -19.09
N SER A 131 22.22 7.68 -18.49
CA SER A 131 22.90 8.88 -18.01
C SER A 131 22.05 9.63 -16.98
N SER A 132 22.71 10.41 -16.15
CA SER A 132 22.10 11.41 -15.27
C SER A 132 22.77 12.76 -15.46
N SER A 133 22.07 13.83 -15.13
CA SER A 133 22.66 15.18 -15.16
C SER A 133 23.72 15.37 -14.08
N SER A 134 23.55 14.74 -12.94
CA SER A 134 24.54 14.64 -11.86
C SER A 134 24.04 13.69 -10.79
N ASP A 135 24.95 13.16 -9.97
CA ASP A 135 24.64 12.30 -8.85
C ASP A 135 25.34 12.81 -7.57
N SER A 136 24.69 12.66 -6.44
CA SER A 136 25.32 12.72 -5.14
C SER A 136 25.94 11.38 -4.80
N GLN A 137 27.03 11.38 -4.04
CA GLN A 137 27.68 10.15 -3.61
C GLN A 137 26.76 9.31 -2.73
N GLY A 138 26.52 8.05 -3.10
CA GLY A 138 25.60 7.13 -2.44
C GLY A 138 24.12 7.31 -2.82
N GLU A 139 23.83 8.28 -3.68
CA GLU A 139 22.48 8.63 -4.15
C GLU A 139 22.49 8.68 -5.70
N GLU A 140 23.10 7.68 -6.31
CA GLU A 140 23.31 7.59 -7.76
C GLU A 140 21.98 7.33 -8.50
N ALA A 141 21.92 7.72 -9.77
CA ALA A 141 20.70 7.62 -10.58
C ALA A 141 20.16 6.17 -10.70
N GLN A 142 21.02 5.15 -10.57
CA GLN A 142 20.58 3.75 -10.55
C GLN A 142 19.65 3.43 -9.39
N ASN A 143 19.76 4.13 -8.27
CA ASN A 143 18.89 3.96 -7.10
C ASN A 143 17.41 4.30 -7.40
N ALA A 144 17.16 5.09 -8.45
CA ALA A 144 15.78 5.41 -8.84
C ALA A 144 15.02 4.22 -9.45
N ILE A 145 15.72 3.16 -9.84
CA ILE A 145 15.16 1.99 -10.54
C ILE A 145 15.63 0.66 -9.97
N ASP A 146 16.31 0.64 -8.81
CA ASP A 146 16.83 -0.60 -8.19
C ASP A 146 15.77 -1.43 -7.45
N GLY A 147 14.59 -0.86 -7.25
CA GLY A 147 13.47 -1.51 -6.56
C GLY A 147 13.58 -1.48 -5.04
N ASP A 148 14.59 -0.82 -4.47
CA ASP A 148 14.74 -0.65 -3.03
C ASP A 148 14.12 0.69 -2.58
N PRO A 149 13.01 0.69 -1.82
CA PRO A 149 12.37 1.92 -1.36
C PRO A 149 13.21 2.72 -0.33
N SER A 150 14.32 2.17 0.14
CA SER A 150 15.24 2.85 1.06
C SER A 150 16.33 3.65 0.34
N THR A 151 16.52 3.43 -0.94
CA THR A 151 17.45 4.15 -1.82
C THR A 151 16.71 5.20 -2.64
N TYR A 152 17.42 6.16 -3.13
CA TYR A 152 16.88 7.21 -4.00
C TYR A 152 17.98 7.89 -4.81
N TRP A 153 17.62 8.54 -5.89
CA TRP A 153 18.50 9.41 -6.63
C TRP A 153 18.40 10.84 -6.12
N HIS A 154 19.57 11.49 -5.98
CA HIS A 154 19.65 12.92 -5.73
C HIS A 154 20.71 13.55 -6.59
N THR A 155 20.39 14.69 -7.23
CA THR A 155 21.38 15.49 -7.92
C THR A 155 22.40 16.05 -6.93
N ARG A 156 23.63 16.28 -7.40
CA ARG A 156 24.68 16.84 -6.54
C ARG A 156 24.23 18.19 -5.97
N TRP A 157 24.28 18.29 -4.65
CA TRP A 157 23.84 19.46 -3.89
C TRP A 157 25.01 20.26 -3.26
N HIS A 158 26.25 19.84 -3.49
CA HIS A 158 27.48 20.56 -3.11
C HIS A 158 28.26 21.02 -4.36
N GLU A 159 29.15 21.99 -4.21
CA GLU A 159 29.91 22.56 -5.30
C GLU A 159 30.77 21.54 -6.09
N PRO A 160 30.82 21.67 -7.42
CA PRO A 160 30.04 22.59 -8.22
C PRO A 160 28.58 22.12 -8.36
N ILE A 161 27.63 22.97 -7.97
CA ILE A 161 26.19 22.68 -8.06
C ILE A 161 25.79 22.69 -9.54
N PRO A 162 25.14 21.62 -10.04
CA PRO A 162 24.67 21.57 -11.42
C PRO A 162 23.51 22.50 -11.65
N GLU A 163 23.46 23.12 -12.83
CA GLU A 163 22.34 23.98 -13.26
C GLU A 163 21.14 23.14 -13.74
N PHE A 164 19.96 23.72 -13.67
CA PHE A 164 18.73 23.16 -14.25
C PHE A 164 18.74 23.20 -15.78
N PRO A 165 18.03 22.26 -16.46
CA PRO A 165 17.21 21.17 -15.89
C PRO A 165 18.04 19.96 -15.45
N HIS A 166 17.50 19.22 -14.47
CA HIS A 166 18.04 17.93 -14.08
C HIS A 166 17.28 16.80 -14.79
N SER A 167 17.99 15.71 -15.14
CA SER A 167 17.43 14.59 -15.89
C SER A 167 18.08 13.26 -15.57
N ILE A 168 17.31 12.20 -15.70
CA ILE A 168 17.73 10.80 -15.83
C ILE A 168 17.26 10.30 -17.20
N VAL A 169 18.09 9.52 -17.88
CA VAL A 169 17.77 8.85 -19.13
C VAL A 169 18.00 7.35 -18.99
#